data_e0206ced8cd952ec35e075e9f562cb20
#
_entry.id   e0206ced8cd952ec35e075e9f562cb20
#
_cell.length_a   1.000
_cell.length_b   1.000
_cell.length_c   1.000
_cell.angle_alpha   90.00
_cell.angle_beta   90.00
_cell.angle_gamma   90.00
#
_symmetry.space_group_name_H-M   'P 1'
#
loop_
_entity.id
_entity.type
_entity.pdbx_description
1 polymer ?
#
loop_
_entity_poly.entity_id
_entity_poly.type
_entity_poly.pdbx_seq_one_letter_code
_entity_poly.pdbx_strand_id
1 'polypeptide(L)'
;IVKGFRRDEMTDDRRICISYSEGIADLSASRQKVYPYADIVDTASKDKIIHLPVNAREEAIIRLFKSWSGSLNKYNIQISTGPVVAFRMEDSLCDKPAASDVAPLFWLHNVVKMLVDHPVEYKGKKQYIKISAQTQRVLIPNRNYVFLRRFSAKDDKSRLIAAPYFCNKTNAHYIGVENKLNYIYRPKGHLDRTEVIGISALLDSDLFDVYFRTFNGNVNVSATELRSMPLPDLGIIKSIGEKLILKNNFSVENVNEIVNNYFQIS
;
A
#
# COMPACT_ATOMS: atom_id res chain seq x y z
N ILE A 1 -9.75 -25.34 -0.92
CA ILE A 1 -10.05 -26.13 0.30
C ILE A 1 -8.77 -26.25 1.11
N VAL A 2 -8.81 -25.85 2.38
CA VAL A 2 -7.66 -25.97 3.30
C VAL A 2 -7.95 -27.12 4.26
N LYS A 3 -7.03 -28.09 4.34
CA LYS A 3 -7.07 -29.17 5.32
C LYS A 3 -6.01 -28.91 6.38
N GLY A 4 -6.43 -28.80 7.64
CA GLY A 4 -5.54 -28.67 8.80
C GLY A 4 -5.29 -30.03 9.45
N PHE A 5 -4.14 -30.15 10.11
CA PHE A 5 -3.80 -31.30 10.97
C PHE A 5 -3.62 -30.84 12.41
N ARG A 6 -3.85 -31.72 13.38
CA ARG A 6 -3.53 -31.45 14.76
C ARG A 6 -2.01 -31.36 14.95
N ARG A 7 -1.59 -30.64 15.97
CA ARG A 7 -0.18 -30.36 16.25
C ARG A 7 0.64 -31.62 16.54
N ASP A 8 0.03 -32.61 17.12
CA ASP A 8 0.55 -33.94 17.43
C ASP A 8 0.69 -34.86 16.20
N GLU A 9 -0.01 -34.55 15.12
CA GLU A 9 0.07 -35.29 13.84
C GLU A 9 1.10 -34.69 12.86
N MET A 10 1.83 -33.63 13.27
CA MET A 10 2.78 -32.93 12.41
C MET A 10 4.14 -33.63 12.42
N THR A 11 4.58 -34.10 11.27
CA THR A 11 5.95 -34.58 11.04
C THR A 11 6.90 -33.40 10.78
N ASP A 12 8.22 -33.62 10.98
CA ASP A 12 9.24 -32.60 10.73
C ASP A 12 9.31 -32.14 9.26
N ASP A 13 8.88 -32.96 8.31
CA ASP A 13 8.80 -32.63 6.89
C ASP A 13 7.43 -31.99 6.55
N ARG A 14 7.27 -30.75 6.98
CA ARG A 14 6.04 -29.97 6.77
C ARG A 14 5.94 -29.51 5.33
N ARG A 15 5.05 -30.09 4.56
CA ARG A 15 4.77 -29.72 3.16
C ARG A 15 3.33 -29.28 2.98
N ILE A 16 3.13 -28.37 2.03
CA ILE A 16 1.81 -27.89 1.59
C ILE A 16 1.66 -28.25 0.13
N CYS A 17 0.57 -28.92 -0.21
CA CYS A 17 0.18 -29.15 -1.58
C CYS A 17 -0.84 -28.08 -1.99
N ILE A 18 -0.52 -27.32 -3.04
CA ILE A 18 -1.42 -26.34 -3.64
C ILE A 18 -1.88 -26.92 -4.99
N SER A 19 -3.20 -26.98 -5.16
CA SER A 19 -3.84 -27.39 -6.41
C SER A 19 -4.38 -26.16 -7.13
N TYR A 20 -4.13 -26.09 -8.42
CA TYR A 20 -4.54 -24.97 -9.30
C TYR A 20 -5.56 -25.47 -10.32
N SER A 21 -6.65 -24.73 -10.47
CA SER A 21 -7.68 -24.93 -11.46
C SER A 21 -8.05 -23.58 -12.08
N GLU A 22 -8.19 -23.51 -13.39
CA GLU A 22 -8.62 -22.31 -14.11
C GLU A 22 -10.16 -22.19 -14.15
N GLY A 23 -10.86 -23.28 -13.86
CA GLY A 23 -12.32 -23.29 -13.83
C GLY A 23 -12.89 -24.62 -13.36
N ILE A 24 -14.21 -24.77 -13.46
CA ILE A 24 -14.90 -25.99 -13.02
C ILE A 24 -14.53 -27.18 -13.93
N ALA A 25 -14.25 -26.92 -15.20
CA ALA A 25 -14.00 -27.99 -16.20
C ALA A 25 -12.68 -28.77 -15.97
N ASP A 26 -11.69 -28.15 -15.32
CA ASP A 26 -10.37 -28.74 -15.07
C ASP A 26 -10.11 -29.10 -13.61
N LEU A 27 -11.13 -29.06 -12.75
CA LEU A 27 -10.99 -29.42 -11.33
C LEU A 27 -10.46 -30.85 -11.13
N SER A 28 -10.84 -31.79 -11.98
CA SER A 28 -10.37 -33.18 -11.92
C SER A 28 -8.94 -33.38 -12.44
N ALA A 29 -8.43 -32.44 -13.23
CA ALA A 29 -7.09 -32.42 -13.82
C ALA A 29 -6.23 -31.27 -13.26
N SER A 30 -6.55 -30.77 -12.06
CA SER A 30 -5.86 -29.66 -11.44
C SER A 30 -4.36 -29.89 -11.33
N ARG A 31 -3.57 -28.88 -11.70
CA ARG A 31 -2.12 -28.91 -11.49
C ARG A 31 -1.83 -28.84 -10.00
N GLN A 32 -0.95 -29.70 -9.51
CA GLN A 32 -0.56 -29.73 -8.12
C GLN A 32 0.93 -29.42 -7.97
N LYS A 33 1.26 -28.65 -6.95
CA LYS A 33 2.65 -28.39 -6.57
C LYS A 33 2.81 -28.46 -5.06
N VAL A 34 3.85 -29.16 -4.64
CA VAL A 34 4.19 -29.33 -3.23
C VAL A 34 5.28 -28.35 -2.84
N TYR A 35 5.07 -27.64 -1.77
CA TYR A 35 5.99 -26.64 -1.24
C TYR A 35 6.41 -26.98 0.19
N PRO A 36 7.62 -26.64 0.60
CA PRO A 36 7.99 -26.58 2.02
C PRO A 36 7.02 -25.61 2.74
N TYR A 37 6.62 -25.96 3.95
CA TYR A 37 5.71 -25.13 4.76
C TYR A 37 6.22 -23.69 4.90
N ALA A 38 7.54 -23.53 5.17
CA ALA A 38 8.17 -22.23 5.34
C ALA A 38 8.16 -21.35 4.07
N ASP A 39 7.97 -21.94 2.88
CA ASP A 39 7.90 -21.17 1.62
C ASP A 39 6.53 -20.53 1.43
N ILE A 40 5.50 -21.11 2.01
CA ILE A 40 4.10 -20.69 1.83
C ILE A 40 3.59 -19.92 3.03
N VAL A 41 3.93 -20.33 4.25
CA VAL A 41 3.45 -19.69 5.48
C VAL A 41 4.53 -18.78 6.05
N ASP A 42 4.20 -17.51 6.23
CA ASP A 42 5.04 -16.60 7.02
C ASP A 42 4.79 -16.85 8.51
N THR A 43 5.66 -17.67 9.11
CA THR A 43 5.59 -18.01 10.54
C THR A 43 6.11 -16.90 11.45
N ALA A 44 6.89 -15.95 10.92
CA ALA A 44 7.42 -14.80 11.67
C ALA A 44 6.35 -13.73 11.88
N SER A 45 5.41 -13.62 10.95
CA SER A 45 4.27 -12.69 11.06
C SER A 45 3.30 -13.14 12.17
N LYS A 46 2.78 -12.18 12.94
CA LYS A 46 1.74 -12.43 13.94
C LYS A 46 0.48 -13.03 13.32
N ASP A 47 0.14 -12.60 12.11
CA ASP A 47 -1.09 -12.96 11.41
C ASP A 47 -0.94 -14.27 10.61
N LYS A 48 0.25 -14.90 10.60
CA LYS A 48 0.52 -16.16 9.88
C LYS A 48 0.06 -16.10 8.42
N ILE A 49 0.55 -15.12 7.68
CA ILE A 49 0.20 -14.92 6.27
C ILE A 49 0.49 -16.19 5.47
N ILE A 50 -0.49 -16.60 4.67
CA ILE A 50 -0.37 -17.73 3.74
C ILE A 50 -0.31 -17.15 2.32
N HIS A 51 0.80 -17.41 1.63
CA HIS A 51 0.98 -17.03 0.23
C HIS A 51 0.46 -18.14 -0.70
N LEU A 52 -0.22 -17.76 -1.76
CA LEU A 52 -0.78 -18.67 -2.75
C LEU A 52 -0.20 -18.33 -4.15
N PRO A 53 1.08 -18.68 -4.42
CA PRO A 53 1.69 -18.42 -5.71
C PRO A 53 1.07 -19.32 -6.79
N VAL A 54 0.77 -18.78 -7.96
CA VAL A 54 0.20 -19.53 -9.09
C VAL A 54 1.23 -19.82 -10.20
N ASN A 55 2.42 -19.20 -10.12
CA ASN A 55 3.48 -19.36 -11.11
C ASN A 55 4.88 -19.15 -10.50
N ALA A 56 5.91 -19.48 -11.29
CA ALA A 56 7.31 -19.36 -10.86
C ALA A 56 7.75 -17.92 -10.56
N ARG A 57 7.18 -16.91 -11.24
CA ARG A 57 7.45 -15.50 -10.99
C ARG A 57 6.99 -15.10 -9.59
N GLU A 58 5.79 -15.46 -9.21
CA GLU A 58 5.25 -15.19 -7.87
C GLU A 58 6.07 -15.88 -6.77
N GLU A 59 6.51 -17.12 -7.01
CA GLU A 59 7.41 -17.83 -6.09
C GLU A 59 8.75 -17.10 -5.90
N ALA A 60 9.34 -16.60 -6.99
CA ALA A 60 10.58 -15.83 -6.94
C ALA A 60 10.38 -14.53 -6.16
N ILE A 61 9.27 -13.85 -6.37
CA ILE A 61 8.91 -12.61 -5.66
C ILE A 61 8.70 -12.89 -4.16
N ILE A 62 7.99 -13.95 -3.79
CA ILE A 62 7.83 -14.33 -2.37
C ILE A 62 9.19 -14.57 -1.71
N ARG A 63 10.10 -15.30 -2.39
CA ARG A 63 11.46 -15.53 -1.88
C ARG A 63 12.25 -14.24 -1.71
N LEU A 64 12.13 -13.31 -2.68
CA LEU A 64 12.77 -12.00 -2.57
C LEU A 64 12.27 -11.23 -1.34
N PHE A 65 10.95 -11.13 -1.15
CA PHE A 65 10.38 -10.43 0.00
C PHE A 65 10.79 -11.08 1.33
N LYS A 66 10.89 -12.39 1.39
CA LYS A 66 11.39 -13.11 2.58
C LYS A 66 12.86 -12.83 2.89
N SER A 67 13.65 -12.44 1.91
CA SER A 67 15.04 -12.04 2.12
C SER A 67 15.20 -10.65 2.76
N TRP A 68 14.13 -9.84 2.73
CA TRP A 68 14.15 -8.50 3.29
C TRP A 68 13.85 -8.51 4.79
N SER A 69 14.69 -7.87 5.56
CA SER A 69 14.52 -7.73 7.01
C SER A 69 13.93 -6.38 7.42
N GLY A 70 13.69 -5.49 6.47
CA GLY A 70 13.11 -4.16 6.69
C GLY A 70 11.60 -4.21 6.92
N SER A 71 11.06 -3.19 7.53
CA SER A 71 9.63 -2.96 7.69
C SER A 71 9.36 -1.49 8.00
N LEU A 72 8.13 -1.03 7.84
CA LEU A 72 7.76 0.33 8.23
C LEU A 72 8.16 0.62 9.69
N ASN A 73 7.83 -0.28 10.61
CA ASN A 73 8.17 -0.10 12.04
C ASN A 73 9.66 -0.02 12.30
N LYS A 74 10.48 -0.85 11.62
CA LYS A 74 11.94 -0.83 11.76
C LYS A 74 12.54 0.52 11.34
N TYR A 75 11.90 1.19 10.39
CA TYR A 75 12.32 2.51 9.91
C TYR A 75 11.66 3.67 10.65
N ASN A 76 10.99 3.40 11.77
CA ASN A 76 10.20 4.38 12.52
C ASN A 76 9.18 5.11 11.62
N ILE A 77 8.55 4.36 10.74
CA ILE A 77 7.49 4.80 9.83
C ILE A 77 6.20 4.08 10.23
N GLN A 78 5.09 4.77 10.16
CA GLN A 78 3.78 4.24 10.50
C GLN A 78 2.80 4.44 9.35
N ILE A 79 1.75 3.64 9.37
CA ILE A 79 0.61 3.77 8.48
C ILE A 79 -0.68 3.83 9.31
N SER A 80 -1.55 4.75 8.94
CA SER A 80 -2.87 4.92 9.57
C SER A 80 -3.92 5.14 8.51
N THR A 81 -5.17 4.87 8.87
CA THR A 81 -6.32 5.20 8.02
C THR A 81 -6.69 6.67 8.20
N GLY A 82 -7.10 7.32 7.12
CA GLY A 82 -7.59 8.69 7.14
C GLY A 82 -8.70 8.88 8.18
N PRO A 83 -8.57 9.88 9.08
CA PRO A 83 -9.50 10.03 10.20
C PRO A 83 -10.80 10.74 9.83
N VAL A 84 -10.92 11.35 8.63
CA VAL A 84 -12.12 12.05 8.21
C VAL A 84 -13.16 11.05 7.70
N VAL A 85 -14.29 10.96 8.41
CA VAL A 85 -15.47 10.21 7.97
C VAL A 85 -16.48 11.21 7.42
N ALA A 86 -16.44 11.44 6.11
CA ALA A 86 -17.08 12.57 5.45
C ALA A 86 -18.59 12.66 5.71
N PHE A 87 -19.33 11.54 5.68
CA PHE A 87 -20.79 11.55 5.92
C PHE A 87 -21.20 11.98 7.34
N ARG A 88 -20.22 11.97 8.30
CA ARG A 88 -20.46 12.47 9.67
C ARG A 88 -20.18 13.97 9.80
N MET A 89 -19.69 14.60 8.76
CA MET A 89 -19.19 15.97 8.77
C MET A 89 -19.67 16.79 7.56
N GLU A 90 -20.79 16.40 6.94
CA GLU A 90 -21.30 17.00 5.69
C GLU A 90 -21.46 18.52 5.78
N ASP A 91 -21.93 19.04 6.92
CA ASP A 91 -22.10 20.49 7.17
C ASP A 91 -20.78 21.26 7.25
N SER A 92 -19.68 20.54 7.51
CA SER A 92 -18.33 21.10 7.57
C SER A 92 -17.60 21.05 6.24
N LEU A 93 -18.13 20.35 5.24
CA LEU A 93 -17.49 20.23 3.94
C LEU A 93 -17.86 21.40 3.03
N CYS A 94 -16.94 21.86 2.18
CA CYS A 94 -17.15 22.94 1.21
C CYS A 94 -16.35 22.71 -0.08
N ASP A 95 -16.81 23.33 -1.18
CA ASP A 95 -16.21 23.17 -2.51
C ASP A 95 -15.02 24.09 -2.75
N LYS A 96 -15.04 25.27 -2.14
CA LYS A 96 -14.00 26.29 -2.32
C LYS A 96 -13.56 26.83 -0.96
N PRO A 97 -12.29 27.26 -0.84
CA PRO A 97 -11.86 27.98 0.35
C PRO A 97 -12.54 29.36 0.35
N ALA A 98 -13.65 29.49 1.04
CA ALA A 98 -14.38 30.76 1.20
C ALA A 98 -13.74 31.67 2.25
N ALA A 99 -12.83 31.15 3.08
CA ALA A 99 -12.16 31.84 4.17
C ALA A 99 -10.82 31.18 4.53
N SER A 100 -10.03 31.84 5.36
CA SER A 100 -8.74 31.35 5.88
C SER A 100 -8.84 30.04 6.70
N ASP A 101 -10.06 29.71 7.17
CA ASP A 101 -10.29 28.63 8.12
C ASP A 101 -10.79 27.34 7.45
N VAL A 102 -10.13 26.92 6.37
CA VAL A 102 -10.41 25.66 5.68
C VAL A 102 -9.14 24.86 5.45
N ALA A 103 -9.26 23.55 5.49
CA ALA A 103 -8.20 22.62 5.14
C ALA A 103 -8.55 21.86 3.85
N PRO A 104 -7.57 21.56 2.97
CA PRO A 104 -7.77 20.64 1.87
C PRO A 104 -8.20 19.27 2.39
N LEU A 105 -9.18 18.64 1.71
CA LEU A 105 -9.66 17.31 2.04
C LEU A 105 -9.33 16.36 0.89
N PHE A 106 -8.49 15.38 1.18
CA PHE A 106 -8.06 14.38 0.21
C PHE A 106 -8.96 13.15 0.26
N TRP A 107 -9.49 12.79 -0.89
CA TRP A 107 -10.32 11.62 -1.11
C TRP A 107 -9.56 10.56 -1.91
N LEU A 108 -10.10 9.36 -1.98
CA LEU A 108 -9.56 8.27 -2.79
C LEU A 108 -9.29 8.69 -4.25
N HIS A 109 -10.16 9.48 -4.87
CA HIS A 109 -10.01 9.93 -6.26
C HIS A 109 -8.93 11.00 -6.47
N ASN A 110 -8.47 11.67 -5.41
CA ASN A 110 -7.32 12.57 -5.49
C ASN A 110 -5.97 11.83 -5.63
N VAL A 111 -5.95 10.51 -5.44
CA VAL A 111 -4.74 9.71 -5.44
C VAL A 111 -4.74 8.79 -6.65
N VAL A 112 -3.80 8.97 -7.55
CA VAL A 112 -3.47 8.03 -8.62
C VAL A 112 -2.01 7.62 -8.47
N LYS A 113 -1.55 6.60 -9.21
CA LYS A 113 -0.15 6.15 -9.11
C LYS A 113 0.81 7.33 -9.24
N MET A 114 1.69 7.49 -8.26
CA MET A 114 2.73 8.51 -8.17
C MET A 114 2.23 9.97 -8.20
N LEU A 115 0.92 10.23 -8.16
CA LEU A 115 0.39 11.60 -8.23
C LEU A 115 -0.77 11.81 -7.24
N VAL A 116 -0.64 12.85 -6.42
CA VAL A 116 -1.76 13.44 -5.68
C VAL A 116 -2.21 14.68 -6.42
N ASP A 117 -3.46 14.69 -6.87
CA ASP A 117 -4.08 15.84 -7.51
C ASP A 117 -5.19 16.44 -6.63
N HIS A 118 -5.17 17.75 -6.46
CA HIS A 118 -6.13 18.45 -5.60
C HIS A 118 -6.14 19.95 -5.95
N PRO A 119 -7.31 20.57 -6.06
CA PRO A 119 -8.64 19.95 -6.02
C PRO A 119 -9.00 19.20 -7.31
N VAL A 120 -9.84 18.17 -7.21
CA VAL A 120 -10.36 17.42 -8.36
C VAL A 120 -11.88 17.44 -8.30
N GLU A 121 -12.53 17.90 -9.37
CA GLU A 121 -13.97 17.81 -9.49
C GLU A 121 -14.41 16.35 -9.69
N TYR A 122 -15.18 15.82 -8.74
CA TYR A 122 -15.59 14.42 -8.76
C TYR A 122 -16.97 14.23 -8.08
N LYS A 123 -18.00 13.96 -8.88
CA LYS A 123 -19.33 13.52 -8.40
C LYS A 123 -19.86 14.30 -7.18
N GLY A 124 -19.72 15.62 -7.16
CA GLY A 124 -20.17 16.48 -6.07
C GLY A 124 -19.40 16.28 -4.73
N LYS A 125 -18.20 15.68 -4.76
CA LYS A 125 -17.36 15.54 -3.58
C LYS A 125 -16.67 16.86 -3.26
N LYS A 126 -17.03 17.45 -2.14
CA LYS A 126 -16.45 18.69 -1.64
C LYS A 126 -14.96 18.48 -1.27
N GLN A 127 -14.10 19.38 -1.73
CA GLN A 127 -12.65 19.21 -1.68
C GLN A 127 -12.00 19.89 -0.47
N TYR A 128 -12.79 20.52 0.40
CA TYR A 128 -12.29 21.22 1.58
C TYR A 128 -13.16 20.93 2.80
N ILE A 129 -12.58 21.09 3.97
CA ILE A 129 -13.24 20.97 5.27
C ILE A 129 -12.97 22.20 6.12
N LYS A 130 -14.03 22.80 6.70
CA LYS A 130 -13.93 23.93 7.61
C LYS A 130 -13.19 23.51 8.89
N ILE A 131 -12.26 24.34 9.35
CA ILE A 131 -11.56 24.13 10.62
C ILE A 131 -12.43 24.65 11.75
N SER A 132 -12.75 23.77 12.69
CA SER A 132 -13.51 24.08 13.90
C SER A 132 -13.03 23.18 15.04
N ALA A 133 -13.43 23.43 16.27
CA ALA A 133 -13.11 22.58 17.40
C ALA A 133 -13.54 21.12 17.21
N GLN A 134 -14.58 20.88 16.45
CA GLN A 134 -15.09 19.54 16.10
C GLN A 134 -14.20 18.87 15.04
N THR A 135 -13.90 19.55 13.93
CA THR A 135 -13.16 19.00 12.81
C THR A 135 -11.67 18.90 13.06
N GLN A 136 -11.09 19.77 13.88
CA GLN A 136 -9.67 19.79 14.20
C GLN A 136 -9.18 18.44 14.78
N ARG A 137 -10.05 17.70 15.47
CA ARG A 137 -9.73 16.38 16.05
C ARG A 137 -9.49 15.29 14.99
N VAL A 138 -9.97 15.48 13.76
CA VAL A 138 -9.85 14.56 12.64
C VAL A 138 -8.99 15.11 11.51
N LEU A 139 -8.38 16.27 11.69
CA LEU A 139 -7.39 16.82 10.79
C LEU A 139 -5.99 16.37 11.21
N ILE A 140 -5.12 16.18 10.25
CA ILE A 140 -3.72 15.87 10.49
C ILE A 140 -2.84 17.08 10.12
N PRO A 141 -1.67 17.27 10.78
CA PRO A 141 -0.74 18.32 10.40
C PRO A 141 -0.34 18.21 8.92
N ASN A 142 -0.15 19.33 8.25
CA ASN A 142 0.36 19.34 6.89
C ASN A 142 1.86 18.99 6.87
N ARG A 143 2.17 17.75 6.53
CA ARG A 143 3.54 17.20 6.44
C ARG A 143 3.69 16.40 5.16
N ASN A 144 4.88 15.87 4.91
CA ASN A 144 5.08 14.92 3.84
C ASN A 144 4.49 13.55 4.22
N TYR A 145 3.74 12.97 3.30
CA TYR A 145 3.05 11.69 3.44
C TYR A 145 3.17 10.84 2.17
N VAL A 146 2.99 9.53 2.30
CA VAL A 146 2.56 8.71 1.17
C VAL A 146 1.07 8.41 1.38
N PHE A 147 0.24 8.82 0.43
CA PHE A 147 -1.17 8.43 0.42
C PHE A 147 -1.32 7.12 -0.33
N LEU A 148 -2.21 6.26 0.15
CA LEU A 148 -2.48 4.96 -0.45
C LEU A 148 -3.98 4.72 -0.45
N ARG A 149 -4.53 4.32 -1.61
CA ARG A 149 -5.93 3.93 -1.70
C ARG A 149 -6.20 2.69 -0.82
N ARG A 150 -7.26 2.75 -0.04
CA ARG A 150 -7.68 1.67 0.84
C ARG A 150 -8.58 0.65 0.14
N PHE A 151 -9.15 1.01 -0.98
CA PHE A 151 -10.06 0.17 -1.75
C PHE A 151 -9.59 0.05 -3.19
N SER A 152 -9.53 -1.19 -3.67
CA SER A 152 -9.29 -1.55 -5.06
C SER A 152 -10.05 -2.84 -5.37
N ALA A 153 -10.67 -2.94 -6.54
CA ALA A 153 -11.32 -4.17 -6.96
C ALA A 153 -10.29 -5.26 -7.26
N LYS A 154 -10.69 -6.54 -7.17
CA LYS A 154 -9.80 -7.66 -7.52
C LYS A 154 -9.30 -7.56 -8.95
N ASP A 155 -10.18 -7.12 -9.84
CA ASP A 155 -9.93 -7.03 -11.29
C ASP A 155 -9.26 -5.71 -11.70
N ASP A 156 -9.00 -4.80 -10.74
CA ASP A 156 -8.24 -3.60 -11.01
C ASP A 156 -6.83 -3.95 -11.49
N LYS A 157 -6.31 -3.20 -12.46
CA LYS A 157 -4.94 -3.38 -12.98
C LYS A 157 -3.90 -3.39 -11.86
N SER A 158 -4.13 -2.60 -10.81
CA SER A 158 -3.27 -2.56 -9.63
C SER A 158 -4.10 -2.54 -8.35
N ARG A 159 -3.68 -3.34 -7.37
CA ARG A 159 -4.26 -3.37 -6.04
C ARG A 159 -3.70 -2.25 -5.17
N LEU A 160 -2.43 -1.97 -5.30
CA LEU A 160 -1.74 -0.90 -4.61
C LEU A 160 -1.69 0.34 -5.50
N ILE A 161 -2.23 1.46 -5.01
CA ILE A 161 -2.22 2.76 -5.68
C ILE A 161 -1.78 3.77 -4.64
N ALA A 162 -0.53 4.19 -4.72
CA ALA A 162 0.11 5.09 -3.80
C ALA A 162 0.56 6.38 -4.50
N ALA A 163 0.72 7.45 -3.72
CA ALA A 163 1.22 8.70 -4.27
C ALA A 163 1.97 9.52 -3.22
N PRO A 164 3.05 10.20 -3.63
CA PRO A 164 3.78 11.12 -2.78
C PRO A 164 2.98 12.40 -2.56
N TYR A 165 2.78 12.77 -1.31
CA TYR A 165 2.23 14.05 -0.91
C TYR A 165 3.29 14.89 -0.22
N PHE A 166 3.45 16.14 -0.66
CA PHE A 166 4.39 17.10 -0.10
C PHE A 166 3.66 18.27 0.54
N CYS A 167 4.08 18.67 1.73
CA CYS A 167 3.45 19.72 2.52
C CYS A 167 3.44 21.10 1.83
N ASN A 168 4.35 21.33 0.88
CA ASN A 168 4.41 22.58 0.11
C ASN A 168 3.36 22.67 -1.01
N LYS A 169 2.52 21.64 -1.20
CA LYS A 169 1.38 21.71 -2.14
C LYS A 169 0.26 22.67 -1.69
N THR A 170 0.24 23.01 -0.41
CA THR A 170 -0.75 23.94 0.16
C THR A 170 -0.13 24.72 1.32
N ASN A 171 -0.58 25.95 1.53
CA ASN A 171 -0.19 26.77 2.68
C ASN A 171 -1.00 26.46 3.95
N ALA A 172 -1.92 25.49 3.91
CA ALA A 172 -2.70 25.12 5.07
C ALA A 172 -1.83 24.47 6.17
N HIS A 173 -2.14 24.75 7.44
CA HIS A 173 -1.47 24.09 8.57
C HIS A 173 -1.93 22.65 8.79
N TYR A 174 -3.14 22.35 8.38
CA TYR A 174 -3.78 21.06 8.52
C TYR A 174 -4.34 20.57 7.19
N ILE A 175 -4.49 19.27 7.07
CA ILE A 175 -5.16 18.62 5.95
C ILE A 175 -6.15 17.57 6.45
N GLY A 176 -7.23 17.35 5.71
CA GLY A 176 -8.15 16.24 5.91
C GLY A 176 -7.77 15.06 5.02
N VAL A 177 -7.78 13.87 5.58
CA VAL A 177 -7.61 12.61 4.82
C VAL A 177 -8.85 11.75 5.07
N GLU A 178 -9.59 11.45 4.02
CA GLU A 178 -10.84 10.69 4.10
C GLU A 178 -10.55 9.20 4.35
N ASN A 179 -11.46 8.51 5.03
CA ASN A 179 -11.26 7.15 5.56
C ASN A 179 -11.13 6.05 4.49
N LYS A 180 -11.25 6.37 3.22
CA LYS A 180 -10.93 5.48 2.09
C LYS A 180 -9.47 5.61 1.62
N LEU A 181 -8.69 6.44 2.30
CA LEU A 181 -7.24 6.53 2.16
C LEU A 181 -6.55 6.02 3.42
N ASN A 182 -5.40 5.40 3.23
CA ASN A 182 -4.36 5.25 4.24
C ASN A 182 -3.29 6.33 4.00
N TYR A 183 -2.58 6.73 5.05
CA TYR A 183 -1.43 7.61 4.96
C TYR A 183 -0.24 7.04 5.74
N ILE A 184 0.94 7.11 5.12
CA ILE A 184 2.21 6.65 5.69
C ILE A 184 2.98 7.89 6.12
N TYR A 185 3.54 7.84 7.34
CA TYR A 185 4.17 9.00 7.97
C TYR A 185 5.24 8.60 9.00
N ARG A 186 6.09 9.55 9.39
CA ARG A 186 7.00 9.38 10.52
C ARG A 186 6.43 10.08 11.76
N PRO A 187 6.17 9.36 12.87
CA PRO A 187 5.46 9.90 14.06
C PRO A 187 6.14 11.12 14.69
N LYS A 188 7.45 11.03 14.84
CA LYS A 188 8.27 12.10 15.44
C LYS A 188 9.25 12.64 14.40
N GLY A 189 8.74 13.43 13.42
CA GLY A 189 9.59 13.98 12.38
C GLY A 189 8.90 14.06 11.03
N HIS A 190 9.69 13.99 9.96
CA HIS A 190 9.25 14.05 8.58
C HIS A 190 9.74 12.83 7.81
N LEU A 191 9.01 12.43 6.80
CA LEU A 191 9.56 11.67 5.70
C LEU A 191 10.27 12.67 4.78
N ASP A 192 11.51 12.41 4.41
CA ASP A 192 12.19 13.22 3.42
C ASP A 192 11.65 12.95 2.01
N ARG A 193 12.04 13.78 1.06
CA ARG A 193 11.51 13.71 -0.31
C ARG A 193 11.83 12.37 -0.98
N THR A 194 13.02 11.84 -0.75
CA THR A 194 13.46 10.58 -1.35
C THR A 194 12.73 9.39 -0.74
N GLU A 195 12.47 9.41 0.57
CA GLU A 195 11.66 8.41 1.25
C GLU A 195 10.21 8.38 0.74
N VAL A 196 9.57 9.55 0.64
CA VAL A 196 8.19 9.64 0.16
C VAL A 196 8.06 9.09 -1.25
N ILE A 197 8.96 9.51 -2.16
CA ILE A 197 8.94 9.05 -3.54
C ILE A 197 9.30 7.56 -3.63
N GLY A 198 10.35 7.11 -2.91
CA GLY A 198 10.79 5.73 -2.94
C GLY A 198 9.74 4.75 -2.39
N ILE A 199 9.07 5.09 -1.28
CA ILE A 199 7.98 4.28 -0.73
C ILE A 199 6.79 4.25 -1.70
N SER A 200 6.41 5.40 -2.26
CA SER A 200 5.33 5.46 -3.25
C SER A 200 5.65 4.59 -4.48
N ALA A 201 6.86 4.67 -5.00
CA ALA A 201 7.31 3.91 -6.15
C ALA A 201 7.29 2.40 -5.88
N LEU A 202 7.79 1.96 -4.73
CA LEU A 202 7.71 0.55 -4.36
C LEU A 202 6.27 0.05 -4.31
N LEU A 203 5.38 0.78 -3.63
CA LEU A 203 3.97 0.40 -3.52
C LEU A 203 3.23 0.43 -4.87
N ASP A 204 3.62 1.32 -5.79
CA ASP A 204 3.03 1.42 -7.13
C ASP A 204 3.61 0.42 -8.14
N SER A 205 4.74 -0.21 -7.80
CA SER A 205 5.42 -1.15 -8.70
C SER A 205 4.63 -2.46 -8.87
N ASP A 206 4.80 -3.07 -10.03
CA ASP A 206 4.24 -4.39 -10.30
C ASP A 206 4.79 -5.45 -9.35
N LEU A 207 6.04 -5.30 -8.92
CA LEU A 207 6.69 -6.18 -7.94
C LEU A 207 5.88 -6.26 -6.64
N PHE A 208 5.53 -5.11 -6.06
CA PHE A 208 4.76 -5.05 -4.82
C PHE A 208 3.29 -5.45 -5.03
N ASP A 209 2.71 -5.09 -6.17
CA ASP A 209 1.34 -5.49 -6.51
C ASP A 209 1.20 -7.02 -6.64
N VAL A 210 2.13 -7.66 -7.33
CA VAL A 210 2.18 -9.14 -7.46
C VAL A 210 2.36 -9.78 -6.09
N TYR A 211 3.31 -9.31 -5.27
CA TYR A 211 3.48 -9.84 -3.91
C TYR A 211 2.20 -9.71 -3.09
N PHE A 212 1.58 -8.54 -3.09
CA PHE A 212 0.34 -8.28 -2.36
C PHE A 212 -0.80 -9.21 -2.77
N ARG A 213 -0.92 -9.51 -4.07
CA ARG A 213 -1.93 -10.43 -4.60
C ARG A 213 -1.74 -11.88 -4.15
N THR A 214 -0.53 -12.30 -3.80
CA THR A 214 -0.29 -13.68 -3.35
C THR A 214 -1.00 -14.03 -2.05
N PHE A 215 -1.37 -13.05 -1.24
CA PHE A 215 -2.02 -13.28 0.05
C PHE A 215 -3.30 -12.46 0.30
N ASN A 216 -3.50 -11.35 -0.42
CA ASN A 216 -4.69 -10.53 -0.25
C ASN A 216 -5.76 -10.88 -1.29
N GLY A 217 -6.84 -11.48 -0.82
CA GLY A 217 -8.03 -11.78 -1.63
C GLY A 217 -9.19 -10.79 -1.46
N ASN A 218 -9.07 -9.80 -0.56
CA ASN A 218 -10.13 -8.85 -0.23
C ASN A 218 -10.04 -7.60 -1.10
N VAL A 219 -11.14 -6.85 -1.23
CA VAL A 219 -11.15 -5.52 -1.88
C VAL A 219 -10.44 -4.44 -1.06
N ASN A 220 -10.24 -4.68 0.23
CA ASN A 220 -9.57 -3.75 1.13
C ASN A 220 -8.05 -3.93 1.10
N VAL A 221 -7.33 -2.82 1.05
CA VAL A 221 -5.89 -2.72 1.33
C VAL A 221 -5.75 -2.22 2.76
N SER A 222 -5.58 -3.15 3.70
CA SER A 222 -5.60 -2.80 5.12
C SER A 222 -4.23 -2.27 5.59
N ALA A 223 -4.27 -1.29 6.51
CA ALA A 223 -3.05 -0.78 7.13
C ALA A 223 -2.29 -1.89 7.92
N THR A 224 -2.99 -2.90 8.41
CA THR A 224 -2.38 -4.03 9.14
C THR A 224 -1.54 -4.90 8.21
N GLU A 225 -2.06 -5.24 7.04
CA GLU A 225 -1.34 -6.01 6.02
C GLU A 225 -0.07 -5.28 5.57
N LEU A 226 -0.17 -3.97 5.34
CA LEU A 226 0.96 -3.16 4.91
C LEU A 226 2.03 -2.98 5.99
N ARG A 227 1.66 -2.97 7.28
CA ARG A 227 2.64 -2.94 8.38
C ARG A 227 3.50 -4.17 8.43
N SER A 228 2.95 -5.32 8.07
CA SER A 228 3.65 -6.61 8.08
C SER A 228 4.40 -6.90 6.80
N MET A 229 4.21 -6.10 5.73
CA MET A 229 4.96 -6.29 4.48
C MET A 229 6.45 -6.07 4.70
N PRO A 230 7.29 -7.02 4.28
CA PRO A 230 8.73 -6.82 4.25
C PRO A 230 9.11 -5.68 3.29
N LEU A 231 10.12 -4.92 3.66
CA LEU A 231 10.67 -3.83 2.86
C LEU A 231 12.17 -4.03 2.66
N PRO A 232 12.73 -3.62 1.52
CA PRO A 232 14.18 -3.56 1.33
C PRO A 232 14.78 -2.51 2.27
N ASP A 233 16.10 -2.48 2.37
CA ASP A 233 16.80 -1.50 3.21
C ASP A 233 16.40 -0.07 2.87
N LEU A 234 16.31 0.78 3.91
CA LEU A 234 15.91 2.17 3.76
C LEU A 234 16.80 2.95 2.78
N GLY A 235 18.09 2.60 2.71
CA GLY A 235 19.02 3.14 1.72
C GLY A 235 18.60 2.84 0.28
N ILE A 236 18.14 1.61 0.00
CA ILE A 236 17.62 1.23 -1.31
C ILE A 236 16.34 2.02 -1.63
N ILE A 237 15.44 2.14 -0.67
CA ILE A 237 14.21 2.93 -0.83
C ILE A 237 14.54 4.38 -1.22
N LYS A 238 15.47 5.00 -0.52
CA LYS A 238 15.94 6.37 -0.80
C LYS A 238 16.60 6.48 -2.16
N SER A 239 17.45 5.54 -2.52
CA SER A 239 18.11 5.52 -3.83
C SER A 239 17.15 5.35 -5.01
N ILE A 240 16.06 4.58 -4.85
CA ILE A 240 14.96 4.52 -5.83
C ILE A 240 14.32 5.92 -5.97
N GLY A 241 14.01 6.57 -4.84
CA GLY A 241 13.48 7.93 -4.83
C GLY A 241 14.39 8.94 -5.51
N GLU A 242 15.69 8.90 -5.23
CA GLU A 242 16.70 9.76 -5.85
C GLU A 242 16.76 9.58 -7.37
N LYS A 243 16.78 8.34 -7.86
CA LYS A 243 16.79 8.05 -9.31
C LYS A 243 15.54 8.60 -10.00
N LEU A 244 14.36 8.47 -9.40
CA LEU A 244 13.12 9.02 -9.94
C LEU A 244 13.16 10.55 -9.99
N ILE A 245 13.69 11.19 -8.94
CA ILE A 245 13.87 12.66 -8.90
C ILE A 245 14.82 13.11 -10.00
N LEU A 246 15.97 12.44 -10.15
CA LEU A 246 16.98 12.78 -11.16
C LEU A 246 16.45 12.63 -12.59
N LYS A 247 15.72 11.55 -12.87
CA LYS A 247 15.07 11.35 -14.17
C LYS A 247 13.87 12.29 -14.40
N ASN A 248 13.32 12.87 -13.34
CA ASN A 248 12.09 13.67 -13.35
C ASN A 248 10.95 13.01 -14.13
N ASN A 249 10.86 11.68 -14.04
CA ASN A 249 9.85 10.86 -14.71
C ASN A 249 9.24 9.88 -13.72
N PHE A 250 7.97 10.08 -13.40
CA PHE A 250 7.19 9.30 -12.43
C PHE A 250 6.14 8.40 -13.11
N SER A 251 6.31 8.12 -14.42
CA SER A 251 5.42 7.18 -15.11
C SER A 251 5.55 5.77 -14.52
N VAL A 252 4.47 4.98 -14.64
CA VAL A 252 4.43 3.61 -14.12
C VAL A 252 5.53 2.74 -14.75
N GLU A 253 5.78 2.94 -16.04
CA GLU A 253 6.81 2.23 -16.79
C GLU A 253 8.20 2.51 -16.24
N ASN A 254 8.53 3.80 -16.00
CA ASN A 254 9.83 4.18 -15.45
C ASN A 254 9.98 3.75 -13.98
N VAL A 255 8.90 3.78 -13.19
CA VAL A 255 8.90 3.25 -11.83
C VAL A 255 9.23 1.76 -11.84
N ASN A 256 8.54 0.97 -12.68
CA ASN A 256 8.79 -0.46 -12.82
C ASN A 256 10.21 -0.75 -13.31
N GLU A 257 10.70 -0.02 -14.32
CA GLU A 257 12.07 -0.15 -14.81
C GLU A 257 13.09 0.04 -13.68
N ILE A 258 12.97 1.12 -12.92
CA ILE A 258 13.91 1.41 -11.82
C ILE A 258 13.81 0.35 -10.72
N VAL A 259 12.60 -0.02 -10.28
CA VAL A 259 12.41 -1.01 -9.22
C VAL A 259 12.94 -2.39 -9.66
N ASN A 260 12.59 -2.84 -10.87
CA ASN A 260 13.05 -4.13 -11.39
C ASN A 260 14.57 -4.20 -11.53
N ASN A 261 15.23 -3.09 -11.94
CA ASN A 261 16.69 -3.01 -12.01
C ASN A 261 17.37 -3.14 -10.65
N TYR A 262 16.77 -2.61 -9.56
CA TYR A 262 17.30 -2.80 -8.21
C TYR A 262 17.23 -4.24 -7.73
N PHE A 263 16.17 -4.95 -8.08
CA PHE A 263 15.92 -6.30 -7.56
C PHE A 263 16.16 -7.41 -8.59
N GLN A 264 16.66 -7.07 -9.78
CA GLN A 264 16.99 -8.01 -10.87
C GLN A 264 15.83 -8.96 -11.22
N ILE A 265 14.62 -8.41 -11.25
CA ILE A 265 13.42 -9.15 -11.61
C ILE A 265 13.03 -8.79 -13.04
N SER A 266 12.95 -9.81 -13.87
CA SER A 266 12.47 -9.74 -15.27
C SER A 266 10.97 -10.07 -15.37
#